data_09a8219c367b8410a275fcaa58130b01
#
_entry.id   09a8219c367b8410a275fcaa58130b01
#
_cell.length_a   1.000
_cell.length_b   1.000
_cell.length_c   1.000
_cell.angle_alpha   90.00
_cell.angle_beta   90.00
_cell.angle_gamma   90.00
#
_symmetry.space_group_name_H-M   'P 1'
#
loop_
_entity.id
_entity.type
_entity.pdbx_description
1 polymer ?
#
loop_
_entity_poly.entity_id
_entity_poly.type
_entity_poly.pdbx_seq_one_letter_code
_entity_poly.pdbx_strand_id
1 'polypeptide(L)'
;LVAKAGGVETGAALAFLAPKILGQFDPFHAPHGRLLLVAPNVLKVQRELRLDADDFALWVCLHEETHRVQFTRAPWLVDHMRARITQLLDAFGGLSAVEGLARAARERDQSLIDTLIDPERRSLLDEITAVMSLLEGHADVMMDRVGTRVVPSLPRIRRSFDQRRSNTRGRLD
;
A
#
# COMPACT_ATOMS: atom_id res chain seq x y z
N LEU A 1 0.78 -31.50 4.83
CA LEU A 1 -0.38 -30.85 5.48
C LEU A 1 -0.06 -29.40 5.88
N VAL A 2 1.14 -29.11 6.39
CA VAL A 2 1.55 -27.74 6.83
C VAL A 2 1.63 -26.74 5.68
N ALA A 3 2.14 -27.14 4.50
CA ALA A 3 2.26 -26.29 3.32
C ALA A 3 0.90 -25.87 2.70
N LYS A 4 -0.16 -26.66 2.91
CA LYS A 4 -1.51 -26.30 2.44
C LYS A 4 -2.22 -25.28 3.37
N ALA A 5 -1.94 -25.34 4.68
CA ALA A 5 -2.52 -24.39 5.63
C ALA A 5 -1.95 -22.97 5.43
N GLY A 6 -0.62 -22.83 5.29
CA GLY A 6 0.01 -21.53 5.02
C GLY A 6 -0.46 -20.87 3.73
N GLY A 7 -0.71 -21.65 2.66
CA GLY A 7 -1.20 -21.10 1.39
C GLY A 7 -2.62 -20.53 1.46
N VAL A 8 -3.49 -21.08 2.30
CA VAL A 8 -4.88 -20.59 2.47
C VAL A 8 -4.88 -19.29 3.29
N GLU A 9 -4.03 -19.20 4.31
CA GLU A 9 -3.94 -18.01 5.16
C GLU A 9 -3.33 -16.83 4.43
N THR A 10 -2.24 -17.03 3.67
CA THR A 10 -1.65 -16.01 2.79
C THR A 10 -2.66 -15.56 1.75
N GLY A 11 -3.41 -16.49 1.16
CA GLY A 11 -4.48 -16.18 0.22
C GLY A 11 -5.57 -15.31 0.83
N ALA A 12 -5.96 -15.54 2.08
CA ALA A 12 -6.99 -14.75 2.77
C ALA A 12 -6.53 -13.32 3.08
N ALA A 13 -5.27 -13.12 3.50
CA ALA A 13 -4.69 -11.80 3.72
C ALA A 13 -4.59 -11.01 2.42
N LEU A 14 -4.11 -11.62 1.36
CA LEU A 14 -4.05 -11.03 0.02
C LEU A 14 -5.44 -10.71 -0.52
N ALA A 15 -6.42 -11.60 -0.34
CA ALA A 15 -7.80 -11.38 -0.76
C ALA A 15 -8.47 -10.18 -0.03
N PHE A 16 -8.04 -9.88 1.20
CA PHE A 16 -8.51 -8.70 1.93
C PHE A 16 -7.89 -7.39 1.44
N LEU A 17 -6.60 -7.41 1.09
CA LEU A 17 -5.87 -6.23 0.61
C LEU A 17 -6.12 -5.99 -0.88
N ALA A 18 -6.23 -7.05 -1.66
CA ALA A 18 -6.38 -6.97 -3.11
C ALA A 18 -7.48 -6.01 -3.59
N PRO A 19 -8.69 -5.94 -2.97
CA PRO A 19 -9.73 -5.00 -3.41
C PRO A 19 -9.43 -3.52 -3.14
N LYS A 20 -8.37 -3.22 -2.38
CA LYS A 20 -8.00 -1.85 -1.99
C LYS A 20 -6.86 -1.27 -2.83
N ILE A 21 -6.13 -2.13 -3.53
CA ILE A 21 -4.98 -1.75 -4.35
C ILE A 21 -5.49 -1.38 -5.74
N LEU A 22 -5.20 -0.18 -6.20
CA LEU A 22 -5.53 0.29 -7.55
C LEU A 22 -4.41 0.01 -8.53
N GLY A 23 -3.19 0.23 -8.09
CA GLY A 23 -1.96 -0.05 -8.78
C GLY A 23 -0.84 -0.35 -7.80
N GLN A 24 0.31 -0.69 -8.32
CA GLN A 24 1.53 -0.89 -7.56
C GLN A 24 2.74 -0.80 -8.49
N PHE A 25 3.74 -0.04 -8.09
CA PHE A 25 5.07 -0.20 -8.63
C PHE A 25 5.84 -1.21 -7.79
N ASP A 26 6.24 -2.33 -8.40
CA ASP A 26 7.07 -3.38 -7.78
C ASP A 26 8.56 -3.11 -8.09
N PRO A 27 9.30 -2.50 -7.15
CA PRO A 27 10.72 -2.17 -7.36
C PRO A 27 11.62 -3.39 -7.31
N PHE A 28 11.14 -4.53 -6.81
CA PHE A 28 11.92 -5.76 -6.65
C PHE A 28 11.95 -6.64 -7.89
N HIS A 29 11.13 -6.34 -8.90
CA HIS A 29 11.10 -7.07 -10.16
C HIS A 29 12.26 -6.66 -11.05
N ALA A 30 13.17 -7.60 -11.36
CA ALA A 30 14.32 -7.34 -12.23
C ALA A 30 13.90 -7.24 -13.72
N PRO A 31 14.61 -6.45 -14.54
CA PRO A 31 15.75 -5.60 -14.21
C PRO A 31 15.37 -4.16 -13.79
N HIS A 32 14.14 -3.69 -14.02
CA HIS A 32 13.78 -2.26 -13.92
C HIS A 32 12.54 -1.98 -13.06
N GLY A 33 12.11 -2.94 -12.27
CA GLY A 33 10.82 -2.88 -11.60
C GLY A 33 9.66 -3.18 -12.55
N ARG A 34 8.45 -3.21 -12.02
CA ARG A 34 7.23 -3.48 -12.79
C ARG A 34 6.07 -2.64 -12.26
N LEU A 35 5.40 -1.95 -13.18
CA LEU A 35 4.15 -1.28 -12.87
C LEU A 35 2.99 -2.26 -13.09
N LEU A 36 2.13 -2.38 -12.10
CA LEU A 36 0.94 -3.22 -12.11
C LEU A 36 -0.29 -2.34 -11.90
N LEU A 37 -1.35 -2.60 -12.64
CA LEU A 37 -2.66 -1.98 -12.44
C LEU A 37 -3.69 -3.06 -12.19
N VAL A 38 -4.53 -2.84 -11.17
CA VAL A 38 -5.62 -3.75 -10.82
C VAL A 38 -6.90 -3.22 -11.47
N ALA A 39 -7.04 -3.46 -12.77
CA ALA A 39 -8.13 -2.91 -13.58
C ALA A 39 -9.53 -3.11 -12.98
N PRO A 40 -9.91 -4.28 -12.42
CA PRO A 40 -11.21 -4.42 -11.75
C PRO A 40 -11.43 -3.45 -10.59
N ASN A 41 -10.38 -3.16 -9.81
CA ASN A 41 -10.47 -2.23 -8.69
C ASN A 41 -10.56 -0.78 -9.16
N VAL A 42 -9.78 -0.41 -10.18
CA VAL A 42 -9.85 0.91 -10.81
C VAL A 42 -11.26 1.18 -11.30
N LEU A 43 -11.84 0.25 -12.06
CA LEU A 43 -13.21 0.36 -12.55
C LEU A 43 -14.25 0.43 -11.43
N LYS A 44 -14.08 -0.39 -10.39
CA LYS A 44 -14.97 -0.38 -9.22
C LYS A 44 -14.96 0.98 -8.52
N VAL A 45 -13.79 1.50 -8.17
CA VAL A 45 -13.64 2.78 -7.46
C VAL A 45 -14.11 3.94 -8.33
N GLN A 46 -13.77 3.93 -9.62
CA GLN A 46 -14.23 4.92 -10.59
C GLN A 46 -15.77 5.01 -10.59
N ARG A 47 -16.48 3.88 -10.63
CA ARG A 47 -17.95 3.81 -10.62
C ARG A 47 -18.54 4.26 -9.28
N GLU A 48 -17.99 3.78 -8.16
CA GLU A 48 -18.44 4.15 -6.81
C GLU A 48 -18.35 5.66 -6.57
N LEU A 49 -17.27 6.29 -7.02
CA LEU A 49 -17.02 7.72 -6.86
C LEU A 49 -17.55 8.57 -8.03
N ARG A 50 -18.10 7.92 -9.06
CA ARG A 50 -18.62 8.55 -10.30
C ARG A 50 -17.59 9.49 -10.93
N LEU A 51 -16.33 9.04 -10.99
CA LEU A 51 -15.24 9.79 -11.60
C LEU A 51 -15.23 9.62 -13.11
N ASP A 52 -14.59 10.55 -13.81
CA ASP A 52 -14.26 10.37 -15.22
C ASP A 52 -13.30 9.18 -15.36
N ALA A 53 -13.56 8.28 -16.33
CA ALA A 53 -12.86 7.01 -16.43
C ALA A 53 -11.42 7.18 -16.90
N ASP A 54 -11.20 8.05 -17.90
CA ASP A 54 -9.89 8.26 -18.51
C ASP A 54 -8.99 9.07 -17.55
N ASP A 55 -9.54 10.13 -16.97
CA ASP A 55 -8.84 10.94 -15.98
C ASP A 55 -8.44 10.12 -14.75
N PHE A 56 -9.34 9.26 -14.26
CA PHE A 56 -9.05 8.46 -13.09
C PHE A 56 -8.02 7.36 -13.37
N ALA A 57 -8.11 6.69 -14.52
CA ALA A 57 -7.11 5.72 -14.94
C ALA A 57 -5.73 6.37 -15.13
N LEU A 58 -5.69 7.53 -15.76
CA LEU A 58 -4.46 8.31 -15.93
C LEU A 58 -3.89 8.73 -14.57
N TRP A 59 -4.74 9.20 -13.65
CA TRP A 59 -4.33 9.58 -12.30
C TRP A 59 -3.66 8.41 -11.56
N VAL A 60 -4.26 7.20 -11.62
CA VAL A 60 -3.65 6.00 -11.01
C VAL A 60 -2.30 5.68 -11.66
N CYS A 61 -2.22 5.70 -12.99
CA CYS A 61 -0.96 5.44 -13.70
C CYS A 61 0.14 6.44 -13.30
N LEU A 62 -0.17 7.73 -13.21
CA LEU A 62 0.78 8.76 -12.82
C LEU A 62 1.25 8.62 -11.36
N HIS A 63 0.35 8.17 -10.48
CA HIS A 63 0.69 7.87 -9.09
C HIS A 63 1.74 6.75 -9.02
N GLU A 64 1.49 5.63 -9.67
CA GLU A 64 2.42 4.50 -9.71
C GLU A 64 3.74 4.84 -10.43
N GLU A 65 3.67 5.67 -11.47
CA GLU A 65 4.84 6.17 -12.19
C GLU A 65 5.69 7.07 -11.29
N THR A 66 5.06 7.81 -10.36
CA THR A 66 5.80 8.60 -9.36
C THR A 66 6.61 7.69 -8.46
N HIS A 67 6.06 6.56 -8.02
CA HIS A 67 6.83 5.56 -7.26
C HIS A 67 7.99 5.00 -8.09
N ARG A 68 7.79 4.71 -9.37
CA ARG A 68 8.88 4.29 -10.26
C ARG A 68 10.02 5.31 -10.29
N VAL A 69 9.68 6.59 -10.40
CA VAL A 69 10.67 7.68 -10.41
C VAL A 69 11.42 7.76 -9.07
N GLN A 70 10.71 7.63 -7.95
CA GLN A 70 11.32 7.63 -6.60
C GLN A 70 12.39 6.55 -6.48
N PHE A 71 12.06 5.31 -6.79
CA PHE A 71 12.98 4.17 -6.70
C PHE A 71 14.12 4.26 -7.74
N THR A 72 13.85 4.81 -8.93
CA THR A 72 14.87 5.00 -9.96
C THR A 72 15.87 6.10 -9.58
N ARG A 73 15.40 7.18 -8.94
CA ARG A 73 16.24 8.30 -8.51
C ARG A 73 16.98 8.04 -7.21
N ALA A 74 16.50 7.10 -6.41
CA ALA A 74 17.12 6.67 -5.17
C ALA A 74 17.34 5.14 -5.18
N PRO A 75 18.30 4.62 -5.98
CA PRO A 75 18.49 3.17 -6.16
C PRO A 75 18.77 2.43 -4.83
N TRP A 76 19.42 3.09 -3.87
CA TRP A 76 19.69 2.56 -2.53
C TRP A 76 18.40 2.19 -1.77
N LEU A 77 17.27 2.79 -2.13
CA LEU A 77 15.99 2.60 -1.46
C LEU A 77 15.46 1.16 -1.64
N VAL A 78 15.72 0.55 -2.80
CA VAL A 78 15.34 -0.86 -3.06
C VAL A 78 16.04 -1.80 -2.08
N ASP A 79 17.35 -1.64 -1.91
CA ASP A 79 18.14 -2.49 -1.01
C ASP A 79 17.81 -2.20 0.45
N HIS A 80 17.59 -0.94 0.80
CA HIS A 80 17.16 -0.54 2.13
C HIS A 80 15.81 -1.20 2.49
N MET A 81 14.80 -1.07 1.65
CA MET A 81 13.48 -1.67 1.89
C MET A 81 13.56 -3.20 1.96
N ARG A 82 14.34 -3.82 1.07
CA ARG A 82 14.55 -5.28 1.10
C ARG A 82 15.17 -5.72 2.41
N ALA A 83 16.21 -5.03 2.88
CA ALA A 83 16.87 -5.35 4.15
C ALA A 83 15.89 -5.23 5.34
N ARG A 84 15.10 -4.15 5.40
CA ARG A 84 14.12 -3.94 6.48
C ARG A 84 13.00 -4.96 6.46
N ILE A 85 12.48 -5.29 5.29
CA ILE A 85 11.45 -6.35 5.14
C ILE A 85 12.02 -7.70 5.56
N THR A 86 13.25 -8.04 5.15
CA THR A 86 13.89 -9.30 5.54
C THR A 86 14.07 -9.36 7.06
N GLN A 87 14.61 -8.32 7.68
CA GLN A 87 14.76 -8.24 9.14
C GLN A 87 13.43 -8.39 9.87
N LEU A 88 12.38 -7.76 9.35
CA LEU A 88 11.02 -7.88 9.91
C LEU A 88 10.53 -9.33 9.83
N LEU A 89 10.66 -9.98 8.66
CA LEU A 89 10.26 -11.37 8.47
C LEU A 89 11.03 -12.31 9.39
N ASP A 90 12.33 -12.11 9.53
CA ASP A 90 13.19 -12.91 10.42
C ASP A 90 12.79 -12.71 11.89
N ALA A 91 12.56 -11.46 12.31
CA ALA A 91 12.13 -11.12 13.67
C ALA A 91 10.79 -11.75 14.05
N PHE A 92 9.88 -11.89 13.08
CA PHE A 92 8.58 -12.55 13.30
C PHE A 92 8.61 -14.07 13.08
N GLY A 93 9.75 -14.65 12.68
CA GLY A 93 9.83 -16.09 12.39
C GLY A 93 9.13 -16.49 11.09
N GLY A 94 9.01 -15.53 10.15
CA GLY A 94 8.50 -15.74 8.80
C GLY A 94 7.10 -15.18 8.54
N LEU A 95 6.60 -15.46 7.36
CA LEU A 95 5.34 -14.88 6.85
C LEU A 95 4.12 -15.25 7.71
N SER A 96 4.06 -16.47 8.27
CA SER A 96 2.91 -16.92 9.06
C SER A 96 2.68 -16.08 10.33
N ALA A 97 3.74 -15.60 10.96
CA ALA A 97 3.62 -14.76 12.14
C ALA A 97 3.20 -13.30 11.76
N VAL A 98 3.68 -12.77 10.63
CA VAL A 98 3.23 -11.50 10.10
C VAL A 98 1.73 -11.56 9.74
N GLU A 99 1.26 -12.67 9.19
CA GLU A 99 -0.17 -12.93 8.93
C GLU A 99 -0.98 -13.00 10.22
N GLY A 100 -0.43 -13.64 11.27
CA GLY A 100 -1.03 -13.67 12.60
C GLY A 100 -1.21 -12.27 13.19
N LEU A 101 -0.20 -11.42 13.07
CA LEU A 101 -0.25 -10.02 13.49
C LEU A 101 -1.28 -9.23 12.68
N ALA A 102 -1.32 -9.41 11.36
CA ALA A 102 -2.30 -8.75 10.50
C ALA A 102 -3.74 -9.18 10.83
N ARG A 103 -3.93 -10.43 11.27
CA ARG A 103 -5.22 -10.94 11.76
C ARG A 103 -5.58 -10.30 13.09
N ALA A 104 -4.69 -10.30 14.07
CA ALA A 104 -4.89 -9.68 15.39
C ALA A 104 -5.24 -8.18 15.26
N ALA A 105 -4.52 -7.46 14.40
CA ALA A 105 -4.80 -6.05 14.12
C ALA A 105 -6.19 -5.84 13.49
N ARG A 106 -6.67 -6.80 12.68
CA ARG A 106 -8.00 -6.75 12.06
C ARG A 106 -9.11 -7.01 13.08
N GLU A 107 -8.90 -7.99 13.96
CA GLU A 107 -9.83 -8.38 15.02
C GLU A 107 -9.78 -7.41 16.20
N ARG A 108 -8.87 -6.43 16.17
CA ARG A 108 -8.60 -5.48 17.27
C ARG A 108 -8.21 -6.18 18.58
N ASP A 109 -7.56 -7.31 18.47
CA ASP A 109 -7.03 -8.04 19.63
C ASP A 109 -5.72 -7.40 20.11
N GLN A 110 -5.87 -6.39 20.96
CA GLN A 110 -4.74 -5.64 21.52
C GLN A 110 -3.80 -6.55 22.33
N SER A 111 -4.33 -7.57 22.98
CA SER A 111 -3.54 -8.49 23.78
C SER A 111 -2.58 -9.33 22.91
N LEU A 112 -3.07 -9.83 21.77
CA LEU A 112 -2.22 -10.54 20.80
C LEU A 112 -1.21 -9.60 20.14
N ILE A 113 -1.61 -8.38 19.80
CA ILE A 113 -0.72 -7.37 19.21
C ILE A 113 0.43 -7.07 20.19
N ASP A 114 0.13 -6.78 21.44
CA ASP A 114 1.12 -6.43 22.47
C ASP A 114 2.04 -7.64 22.79
N THR A 115 1.54 -8.87 22.65
CA THR A 115 2.34 -10.08 22.84
C THR A 115 3.30 -10.33 21.66
N LEU A 116 2.89 -10.00 20.44
CA LEU A 116 3.66 -10.25 19.21
C LEU A 116 4.64 -9.12 18.86
N ILE A 117 4.43 -7.91 19.37
CA ILE A 117 5.23 -6.73 19.05
C ILE A 117 6.05 -6.28 20.26
N ASP A 118 7.27 -6.80 20.37
CA ASP A 118 8.28 -6.26 21.25
C ASP A 118 8.86 -4.91 20.71
N PRO A 119 9.67 -4.19 21.50
CA PRO A 119 10.23 -2.89 21.09
C PRO A 119 11.07 -2.95 19.81
N GLU A 120 11.79 -4.05 19.55
CA GLU A 120 12.63 -4.19 18.36
C GLU A 120 11.77 -4.35 17.11
N ARG A 121 10.77 -5.22 17.15
CA ARG A 121 9.80 -5.40 16.05
C ARG A 121 9.01 -4.13 15.77
N ARG A 122 8.64 -3.39 16.84
CA ARG A 122 7.98 -2.09 16.70
C ARG A 122 8.86 -1.10 15.98
N SER A 123 10.15 -1.00 16.32
CA SER A 123 11.10 -0.11 15.65
C SER A 123 11.23 -0.42 14.17
N LEU A 124 11.31 -1.69 13.78
CA LEU A 124 11.36 -2.09 12.36
C LEU A 124 10.08 -1.73 11.60
N LEU A 125 8.92 -1.94 12.22
CA LEU A 125 7.63 -1.56 11.63
C LEU A 125 7.53 -0.04 11.45
N ASP A 126 7.96 0.73 12.45
CA ASP A 126 7.94 2.20 12.41
C ASP A 126 8.87 2.73 11.32
N GLU A 127 10.09 2.17 11.15
CA GLU A 127 11.00 2.54 10.08
C GLU A 127 10.39 2.28 8.70
N ILE A 128 9.84 1.09 8.46
CA ILE A 128 9.18 0.75 7.19
C ILE A 128 8.02 1.71 6.93
N THR A 129 7.17 1.91 7.95
CA THR A 129 6.00 2.78 7.85
C THR A 129 6.40 4.23 7.58
N ALA A 130 7.48 4.73 8.20
CA ALA A 130 7.99 6.08 7.96
C ALA A 130 8.44 6.27 6.51
N VAL A 131 9.20 5.31 5.95
CA VAL A 131 9.62 5.34 4.55
C VAL A 131 8.42 5.30 3.61
N MET A 132 7.48 4.37 3.83
CA MET A 132 6.27 4.28 3.02
C MET A 132 5.44 5.57 3.08
N SER A 133 5.27 6.15 4.27
CA SER A 133 4.55 7.41 4.45
C SER A 133 5.22 8.58 3.72
N LEU A 134 6.55 8.61 3.69
CA LEU A 134 7.30 9.62 2.93
C LEU A 134 7.08 9.45 1.42
N LEU A 135 7.15 8.23 0.91
CA LEU A 135 6.94 7.92 -0.51
C LEU A 135 5.53 8.30 -0.95
N GLU A 136 4.52 7.90 -0.18
CA GLU A 136 3.11 8.23 -0.45
C GLU A 136 2.85 9.74 -0.36
N GLY A 137 3.35 10.41 0.68
CA GLY A 137 3.19 11.85 0.83
C GLY A 137 3.85 12.64 -0.31
N HIS A 138 5.03 12.20 -0.78
CA HIS A 138 5.66 12.78 -1.95
C HIS A 138 4.82 12.52 -3.21
N ALA A 139 4.31 11.30 -3.41
CA ALA A 139 3.45 10.99 -4.54
C ALA A 139 2.17 11.85 -4.53
N ASP A 140 1.54 12.02 -3.37
CA ASP A 140 0.39 12.91 -3.20
C ASP A 140 0.70 14.36 -3.65
N VAL A 141 1.84 14.92 -3.23
CA VAL A 141 2.28 16.27 -3.66
C VAL A 141 2.52 16.34 -5.17
N MET A 142 3.14 15.30 -5.75
CA MET A 142 3.38 15.24 -7.19
C MET A 142 2.07 15.17 -7.98
N MET A 143 1.09 14.41 -7.48
CA MET A 143 -0.24 14.35 -8.10
C MET A 143 -0.95 15.70 -8.09
N ASP A 144 -0.80 16.50 -7.02
CA ASP A 144 -1.33 17.88 -7.00
C ASP A 144 -0.65 18.79 -8.04
N ARG A 145 0.66 18.59 -8.27
CA ARG A 145 1.45 19.35 -9.24
C ARG A 145 1.18 18.98 -10.70
N VAL A 146 0.68 17.78 -10.98
CA VAL A 146 0.25 17.36 -12.33
C VAL A 146 -0.74 18.36 -12.91
N GLY A 147 -1.68 18.82 -12.10
CA GLY A 147 -2.61 19.89 -12.43
C GLY A 147 -3.72 19.50 -13.42
N THR A 148 -4.69 20.38 -13.52
CA THR A 148 -5.92 20.16 -14.32
C THR A 148 -5.72 20.20 -15.83
N ARG A 149 -4.56 20.60 -16.32
CA ARG A 149 -4.22 20.51 -17.75
C ARG A 149 -3.95 19.08 -18.19
N VAL A 150 -3.49 18.22 -17.30
CA VAL A 150 -3.18 16.81 -17.57
C VAL A 150 -4.32 15.91 -17.11
N VAL A 151 -4.87 16.18 -15.91
CA VAL A 151 -6.02 15.47 -15.34
C VAL A 151 -7.13 16.50 -15.04
N PRO A 152 -8.02 16.79 -15.99
CA PRO A 152 -9.07 17.80 -15.83
C PRO A 152 -9.93 17.60 -14.58
N SER A 153 -10.27 16.37 -14.23
CA SER A 153 -11.10 16.05 -13.06
C SER A 153 -10.33 15.91 -11.73
N LEU A 154 -9.04 16.28 -11.69
CA LEU A 154 -8.19 16.18 -10.49
C LEU A 154 -8.84 16.75 -9.22
N PRO A 155 -9.48 17.93 -9.21
CA PRO A 155 -10.11 18.47 -8.00
C PRO A 155 -11.26 17.59 -7.48
N ARG A 156 -11.96 16.88 -8.38
CA ARG A 156 -13.01 15.96 -8.01
C ARG A 156 -12.44 14.65 -7.44
N ILE A 157 -11.39 14.12 -8.05
CA ILE A 157 -10.67 12.93 -7.57
C ILE A 157 -10.19 13.21 -6.14
N ARG A 158 -9.49 14.32 -5.90
CA ARG A 158 -8.99 14.71 -4.57
C ARG A 158 -10.11 14.76 -3.53
N ARG A 159 -11.18 15.53 -3.77
CA ARG A 159 -12.30 15.63 -2.84
C ARG A 159 -12.91 14.26 -2.50
N SER A 160 -13.04 13.38 -3.48
CA SER A 160 -13.61 12.04 -3.28
C SER A 160 -12.73 11.18 -2.37
N PHE A 161 -11.41 11.26 -2.50
CA PHE A 161 -10.47 10.54 -1.63
C PHE A 161 -10.41 11.15 -0.22
N ASP A 162 -10.43 12.47 -0.09
CA ASP A 162 -10.45 13.15 1.22
C ASP A 162 -11.72 12.81 2.01
N GLN A 163 -12.87 12.79 1.36
CA GLN A 163 -14.13 12.33 1.96
C GLN A 163 -14.07 10.86 2.40
N ARG A 164 -13.44 9.98 1.62
CA ARG A 164 -13.22 8.59 2.02
C ARG A 164 -12.35 8.48 3.26
N ARG A 165 -11.25 9.23 3.31
CA ARG A 165 -10.34 9.25 4.46
C ARG A 165 -11.05 9.76 5.73
N SER A 166 -11.84 10.83 5.64
CA SER A 166 -12.60 11.39 6.78
C SER A 166 -13.68 10.43 7.27
N ASN A 167 -14.43 9.78 6.38
CA ASN A 167 -15.44 8.79 6.74
C ASN A 167 -14.85 7.53 7.39
N THR A 168 -13.60 7.19 7.08
CA THR A 168 -12.91 6.05 7.71
C THR A 168 -12.45 6.41 9.11
N ARG A 169 -12.01 7.65 9.35
CA ARG A 169 -11.62 8.15 10.68
C ARG A 169 -12.83 8.29 11.61
N GLY A 170 -13.93 8.87 11.16
CA GLY A 170 -15.16 9.04 11.95
C GLY A 170 -15.95 7.76 12.25
N ARG A 171 -15.48 6.58 11.79
CA ARG A 171 -15.98 5.26 12.20
C ARG A 171 -15.09 4.61 13.28
N LEU A 172 -14.03 5.27 13.66
CA LEU A 172 -13.05 4.80 14.64
C LEU A 172 -13.23 5.50 16.02
N ASP A 173 -14.05 6.54 16.05
CA ASP A 173 -14.54 7.23 17.27
C ASP A 173 -15.94 6.67 17.64
#